data_1a787b23053a8f7d725336f540569f47
#
_entry.id   1a787b23053a8f7d725336f540569f47
#
_cell.length_a   1.000
_cell.length_b   1.000
_cell.length_c   1.000
_cell.angle_alpha   90.00
_cell.angle_beta   90.00
_cell.angle_gamma   90.00
#
_symmetry.space_group_name_H-M   'P 1'
#
loop_
_entity.id
_entity.type
_entity.pdbx_description
1 polymer ?
#
loop_
_entity_poly.entity_id
_entity_poly.type
_entity_poly.pdbx_seq_one_letter_code
_entity_poly.pdbx_strand_id
1 'polypeptide(L)'
;MKLTVLACAALLGLTACGGSGGSGGLNYNGGSNNNSGANNNGSNNNGSNNGGANNGNANNNGGSNIGGGSNLNNGGGSNNNSIAPAPAPAPSPSQSYDGVVIPGEIDNGGKTPTQTISSNNFDKITVNGIDITLKREGISAGTFTRITQRDETTVVSGNYLSYMRFGSYTDVNHNNNPNFNPAYVFALGSVTPQADMPKSGKATYAGLALASPIGGSVYEEGTSTFNVDFGTKKLNGSVSVGRWNPVSLTAKIDGNQFSGTFAEGIQTTGRFYGPKAAELGGVFNGEVPSNNAGVNFKWIGSFGAKK
;
A
#
# COMPACT_ATOMS: atom_id res chain seq x y z
N MET A 1 36.06 -43.33 -21.52
CA MET A 1 35.59 -42.47 -22.61
C MET A 1 36.07 -41.06 -22.28
N LYS A 2 36.93 -40.49 -23.12
CA LYS A 2 37.73 -39.28 -22.81
C LYS A 2 36.89 -38.01 -22.90
N LEU A 3 36.92 -37.19 -21.87
CA LEU A 3 36.32 -35.88 -21.82
C LEU A 3 37.27 -34.88 -22.50
N THR A 4 36.81 -34.21 -23.54
CA THR A 4 37.57 -33.16 -24.24
C THR A 4 37.06 -31.81 -23.74
N VAL A 5 37.89 -31.10 -23.01
CA VAL A 5 37.65 -29.70 -22.59
C VAL A 5 38.11 -28.79 -23.72
N LEU A 6 37.14 -28.02 -24.27
CA LEU A 6 37.43 -26.97 -25.26
C LEU A 6 37.44 -25.62 -24.56
N ALA A 7 38.60 -25.03 -24.38
CA ALA A 7 38.78 -23.68 -23.89
C ALA A 7 38.74 -22.71 -25.09
N CYS A 8 37.77 -21.78 -25.12
CA CYS A 8 37.77 -20.66 -26.01
C CYS A 8 38.21 -19.40 -25.26
N ALA A 9 39.40 -18.93 -25.59
CA ALA A 9 39.87 -17.62 -25.18
C ALA A 9 39.31 -16.55 -26.13
N ALA A 10 38.63 -15.54 -25.59
CA ALA A 10 38.19 -14.38 -26.35
C ALA A 10 39.09 -13.19 -26.02
N LEU A 11 39.70 -12.66 -27.07
CA LEU A 11 40.60 -11.52 -27.07
C LEU A 11 39.82 -10.22 -26.80
N LEU A 12 40.35 -9.42 -25.88
CA LEU A 12 39.99 -8.02 -25.66
C LEU A 12 40.59 -7.13 -26.75
N GLY A 13 39.74 -6.49 -27.52
CA GLY A 13 40.12 -5.40 -28.42
C GLY A 13 39.77 -4.05 -27.78
N LEU A 14 40.82 -3.36 -27.27
CA LEU A 14 40.75 -1.94 -26.94
C LEU A 14 40.96 -1.14 -28.22
N THR A 15 39.97 -0.36 -28.64
CA THR A 15 40.20 0.76 -29.55
C THR A 15 39.95 2.06 -28.81
N ALA A 16 41.07 2.72 -28.48
CA ALA A 16 41.05 4.11 -28.09
C ALA A 16 40.95 4.97 -29.36
N CYS A 17 40.05 5.89 -29.43
CA CYS A 17 40.07 6.97 -30.40
C CYS A 17 39.86 8.29 -29.63
N GLY A 18 40.94 9.05 -29.58
CA GLY A 18 40.98 10.40 -29.04
C GLY A 18 40.39 11.40 -30.05
N GLY A 19 39.76 12.42 -29.53
CA GLY A 19 39.32 13.60 -30.28
C GLY A 19 39.31 14.80 -29.36
N SER A 20 40.27 15.67 -29.58
CA SER A 20 40.49 16.93 -28.87
C SER A 20 39.50 18.00 -29.28
N GLY A 21 39.23 18.93 -28.37
CA GLY A 21 38.99 20.32 -28.74
C GLY A 21 37.67 20.93 -28.26
N GLY A 22 37.77 21.98 -27.44
CA GLY A 22 36.69 22.93 -27.26
C GLY A 22 36.60 23.51 -25.86
N SER A 23 37.53 24.38 -25.52
CA SER A 23 37.43 25.33 -24.42
C SER A 23 36.28 26.30 -24.62
N GLY A 24 35.40 26.40 -23.64
CA GLY A 24 34.39 27.43 -23.51
C GLY A 24 34.14 27.73 -22.06
N GLY A 25 34.96 28.59 -21.49
CA GLY A 25 34.79 29.13 -20.17
C GLY A 25 33.58 30.05 -20.13
N LEU A 26 32.72 29.85 -19.15
CA LEU A 26 31.81 30.88 -18.71
C LEU A 26 32.01 31.15 -17.22
N ASN A 27 32.55 32.35 -17.05
CA ASN A 27 32.74 33.09 -15.83
C ASN A 27 31.43 33.15 -15.02
N TYR A 28 31.49 32.68 -13.79
CA TYR A 28 30.50 32.99 -12.77
C TYR A 28 31.01 34.18 -11.96
N ASN A 29 30.44 35.34 -12.27
CA ASN A 29 30.70 36.55 -11.49
C ASN A 29 29.58 36.71 -10.47
N GLY A 30 29.92 36.73 -9.22
CA GLY A 30 29.07 37.00 -8.11
C GLY A 30 28.58 38.46 -8.14
N GLY A 31 27.37 38.65 -7.73
CA GLY A 31 26.74 39.93 -7.52
C GLY A 31 25.75 39.86 -6.39
N SER A 32 26.23 40.08 -5.17
CA SER A 32 25.40 40.51 -4.06
C SER A 32 24.86 41.88 -4.37
N ASN A 33 23.53 42.06 -4.22
CA ASN A 33 23.02 43.36 -3.88
C ASN A 33 21.79 43.24 -2.96
N ASN A 34 22.03 43.61 -1.74
CA ASN A 34 21.05 44.16 -0.81
C ASN A 34 20.40 45.38 -1.44
N ASN A 35 19.11 45.50 -1.40
CA ASN A 35 18.52 46.80 -1.17
C ASN A 35 17.17 46.70 -0.44
N SER A 36 17.18 47.36 0.67
CA SER A 36 16.06 47.78 1.53
C SER A 36 15.21 48.82 0.81
N GLY A 37 13.96 48.85 1.12
CA GLY A 37 13.07 49.98 0.76
C GLY A 37 11.63 49.53 0.84
N ALA A 38 11.01 49.71 1.94
CA ALA A 38 10.22 50.80 2.43
C ALA A 38 8.80 50.88 1.83
N ASN A 39 7.85 50.66 2.74
CA ASN A 39 6.60 51.41 2.97
C ASN A 39 5.77 51.92 1.79
N ASN A 40 4.49 51.53 1.84
CA ASN A 40 3.31 52.43 1.88
C ASN A 40 2.06 51.56 2.02
N ASN A 41 1.34 51.57 3.12
CA ASN A 41 0.40 52.53 3.67
C ASN A 41 -0.70 52.95 2.65
N GLY A 42 -1.89 52.54 2.94
CA GLY A 42 -3.13 52.94 2.25
C GLY A 42 -4.24 52.02 2.73
N SER A 43 -4.79 52.30 3.83
CA SER A 43 -6.02 53.06 4.17
C SER A 43 -7.31 52.42 3.65
N ASN A 44 -8.10 52.02 4.64
CA ASN A 44 -9.53 52.26 4.85
C ASN A 44 -10.50 52.06 3.67
N ASN A 45 -11.48 51.21 3.93
CA ASN A 45 -12.90 51.60 4.03
C ASN A 45 -13.68 50.39 4.52
N ASN A 46 -14.15 50.36 5.70
CA ASN A 46 -15.40 50.81 6.26
C ASN A 46 -16.61 50.65 5.35
N GLY A 47 -17.42 49.67 5.66
CA GLY A 47 -18.68 49.40 5.02
C GLY A 47 -19.53 48.55 5.96
N SER A 48 -20.07 49.21 6.97
CA SER A 48 -21.23 48.76 7.72
C SER A 48 -22.45 48.66 6.81
N ASN A 49 -23.24 47.63 7.01
CA ASN A 49 -24.71 47.67 7.15
C ASN A 49 -25.21 46.26 7.03
N ASN A 50 -25.75 45.72 8.12
CA ASN A 50 -27.08 45.94 8.66
C ASN A 50 -28.15 45.16 7.92
N GLY A 51 -28.82 44.35 8.67
CA GLY A 51 -30.22 44.13 8.48
C GLY A 51 -30.62 42.72 7.99
N GLY A 52 -31.32 42.03 8.84
CA GLY A 52 -32.19 41.00 8.38
C GLY A 52 -32.47 39.89 9.41
N ALA A 53 -33.12 40.27 10.49
CA ALA A 53 -33.87 39.31 11.31
C ALA A 53 -35.17 38.98 10.59
N ASN A 54 -35.52 37.69 10.59
CA ASN A 54 -36.90 37.18 10.59
C ASN A 54 -36.81 35.73 10.91
N ASN A 55 -37.17 35.25 12.11
CA ASN A 55 -38.50 35.20 12.71
C ASN A 55 -39.45 34.29 11.93
N GLY A 56 -39.77 33.20 12.51
CA GLY A 56 -40.75 32.26 12.03
C GLY A 56 -40.72 31.06 12.95
N ASN A 57 -41.11 31.21 14.09
CA ASN A 57 -42.40 31.07 14.75
C ASN A 57 -42.88 29.63 14.87
N ALA A 58 -42.91 29.27 16.10
CA ALA A 58 -43.47 28.13 16.73
C ALA A 58 -45.01 28.03 16.57
N ASN A 59 -45.52 26.87 16.79
CA ASN A 59 -46.84 26.64 17.40
C ASN A 59 -46.73 25.26 18.05
N ASN A 60 -46.69 25.07 19.34
CA ASN A 60 -47.61 25.44 20.42
C ASN A 60 -48.99 24.95 20.23
N ASN A 61 -49.32 23.94 20.98
CA ASN A 61 -50.60 23.80 21.66
C ASN A 61 -50.43 22.63 22.67
N GLY A 62 -50.53 22.81 23.92
CA GLY A 62 -51.57 23.52 24.71
C GLY A 62 -52.44 22.47 25.34
N GLY A 63 -52.40 22.38 26.61
CA GLY A 63 -53.30 21.51 27.34
C GLY A 63 -53.00 21.55 28.83
N SER A 64 -53.45 22.60 29.43
CA SER A 64 -53.58 22.72 30.90
C SER A 64 -54.69 21.78 31.37
N ASN A 65 -54.48 21.10 32.47
CA ASN A 65 -55.56 20.92 33.40
C ASN A 65 -55.05 20.85 34.83
N ILE A 66 -55.64 21.70 35.58
CA ILE A 66 -55.50 21.91 37.02
C ILE A 66 -56.45 20.93 37.69
N GLY A 67 -55.97 20.28 38.72
CA GLY A 67 -56.85 19.53 39.61
C GLY A 67 -56.11 19.12 40.88
N GLY A 68 -56.31 19.87 41.90
CA GLY A 68 -55.77 19.61 43.24
C GLY A 68 -56.44 18.43 43.90
N GLY A 69 -55.70 17.84 44.83
CA GLY A 69 -56.22 16.79 45.72
C GLY A 69 -55.11 16.31 46.63
N SER A 70 -55.08 16.93 47.79
CA SER A 70 -54.31 16.44 48.91
C SER A 70 -54.82 15.09 49.36
N ASN A 71 -53.95 14.12 49.52
CA ASN A 71 -54.17 13.11 50.55
C ASN A 71 -52.82 12.48 50.97
N LEU A 72 -52.51 12.72 52.21
CA LEU A 72 -51.49 12.02 52.95
C LEU A 72 -51.93 10.58 53.17
N ASN A 73 -51.14 9.63 52.76
CA ASN A 73 -51.07 8.38 53.50
C ASN A 73 -49.71 7.72 53.42
N ASN A 74 -49.18 7.57 54.58
CA ASN A 74 -48.02 6.88 55.02
C ASN A 74 -48.07 5.39 54.63
N GLY A 75 -47.04 4.88 54.01
CA GLY A 75 -46.92 3.44 53.71
C GLY A 75 -45.51 3.14 53.22
N GLY A 76 -44.63 2.80 54.17
CA GLY A 76 -43.25 2.40 53.85
C GLY A 76 -43.22 1.14 52.97
N GLY A 77 -42.51 1.22 51.89
CA GLY A 77 -42.15 0.12 51.06
C GLY A 77 -40.85 0.49 50.38
N SER A 78 -39.75 0.12 51.00
CA SER A 78 -38.43 0.14 50.35
C SER A 78 -38.39 -0.86 49.22
N ASN A 79 -38.78 -0.45 48.04
CA ASN A 79 -38.41 -1.17 46.83
C ASN A 79 -37.06 -0.66 46.35
N ASN A 80 -36.02 -1.24 46.91
CA ASN A 80 -34.69 -1.20 46.33
C ASN A 80 -34.72 -1.98 45.01
N ASN A 81 -35.29 -1.38 43.97
CA ASN A 81 -35.02 -1.82 42.60
C ASN A 81 -33.66 -1.30 42.22
N SER A 82 -32.61 -1.99 42.66
CA SER A 82 -31.27 -1.84 42.12
C SER A 82 -31.36 -2.28 40.65
N ILE A 83 -31.59 -1.30 39.76
CA ILE A 83 -31.33 -1.49 38.33
C ILE A 83 -29.86 -1.81 38.21
N ALA A 84 -29.51 -3.07 37.95
CA ALA A 84 -28.16 -3.44 37.66
C ALA A 84 -27.64 -2.55 36.52
N PRO A 85 -26.42 -2.03 36.62
CA PRO A 85 -25.82 -1.26 35.52
C PRO A 85 -25.91 -2.06 34.25
N ALA A 86 -26.37 -1.41 33.16
CA ALA A 86 -26.35 -2.05 31.84
C ALA A 86 -24.97 -2.64 31.59
N PRO A 87 -24.85 -3.85 31.03
CA PRO A 87 -23.58 -4.44 30.67
C PRO A 87 -22.80 -3.42 29.84
N ALA A 88 -21.52 -3.24 30.14
CA ALA A 88 -20.64 -2.41 29.31
C ALA A 88 -20.75 -2.87 27.86
N PRO A 89 -20.81 -1.95 26.89
CA PRO A 89 -20.83 -2.31 25.49
C PRO A 89 -19.66 -3.26 25.22
N ALA A 90 -19.93 -4.35 24.50
CA ALA A 90 -18.89 -5.25 24.07
C ALA A 90 -17.80 -4.43 23.34
N PRO A 91 -16.51 -4.69 23.59
CA PRO A 91 -15.45 -3.99 22.88
C PRO A 91 -15.69 -4.13 21.38
N SER A 92 -15.64 -3.02 20.67
CA SER A 92 -15.70 -3.03 19.21
C SER A 92 -14.65 -4.00 18.71
N PRO A 93 -14.97 -4.88 17.72
CA PRO A 93 -13.99 -5.78 17.18
C PRO A 93 -12.77 -4.98 16.73
N SER A 94 -11.60 -5.32 17.23
CA SER A 94 -10.34 -4.69 16.81
C SER A 94 -10.23 -4.88 15.31
N GLN A 95 -10.05 -3.78 14.57
CA GLN A 95 -9.89 -3.84 13.13
C GLN A 95 -8.65 -4.68 12.81
N SER A 96 -8.83 -5.77 12.05
CA SER A 96 -7.75 -6.59 11.53
C SER A 96 -7.47 -6.22 10.08
N TYR A 97 -6.21 -6.14 9.75
CA TYR A 97 -5.72 -5.98 8.38
C TYR A 97 -5.04 -7.28 7.97
N ASP A 98 -5.58 -7.94 6.98
CA ASP A 98 -5.11 -9.25 6.54
C ASP A 98 -4.47 -9.15 5.15
N GLY A 99 -3.54 -10.05 4.87
CA GLY A 99 -2.83 -10.00 3.62
C GLY A 99 -1.96 -11.21 3.34
N VAL A 100 -1.03 -11.00 2.44
CA VAL A 100 -0.08 -12.01 1.97
C VAL A 100 1.33 -11.43 1.93
N VAL A 101 2.33 -12.28 2.16
CA VAL A 101 3.74 -11.95 2.07
C VAL A 101 4.50 -13.09 1.40
N ILE A 102 5.51 -12.76 0.64
CA ILE A 102 6.55 -13.70 0.25
C ILE A 102 7.80 -13.28 1.00
N PRO A 103 8.18 -13.99 2.07
CA PRO A 103 9.46 -13.78 2.71
C PRO A 103 10.55 -14.37 1.80
N GLY A 104 11.60 -13.60 1.58
CA GLY A 104 12.76 -13.98 0.78
C GLY A 104 14.04 -13.52 1.45
N GLU A 105 15.15 -13.87 0.84
CA GLU A 105 16.48 -13.41 1.25
C GLU A 105 17.21 -12.87 0.02
N ILE A 106 18.04 -11.85 0.23
CA ILE A 106 19.01 -11.40 -0.75
C ILE A 106 19.99 -12.56 -0.96
N ASP A 107 20.34 -12.85 -2.20
CA ASP A 107 21.30 -13.90 -2.60
C ASP A 107 20.84 -15.37 -2.42
N ASN A 108 19.64 -15.60 -1.88
CA ASN A 108 19.11 -16.96 -1.77
C ASN A 108 17.97 -17.19 -2.78
N GLY A 109 18.29 -17.74 -3.93
CA GLY A 109 17.35 -18.01 -5.02
C GLY A 109 16.30 -19.11 -4.77
N GLY A 110 16.04 -19.43 -3.49
CA GLY A 110 15.03 -20.41 -3.09
C GLY A 110 13.61 -19.99 -3.44
N LYS A 111 12.74 -20.94 -3.76
CA LYS A 111 11.29 -20.72 -3.85
C LYS A 111 10.75 -20.53 -2.44
N THR A 112 10.48 -19.32 -2.04
CA THR A 112 9.86 -19.06 -0.75
C THR A 112 8.34 -19.11 -0.92
N PRO A 113 7.62 -19.95 -0.17
CA PRO A 113 6.17 -20.03 -0.27
C PRO A 113 5.52 -18.73 0.22
N THR A 114 4.42 -18.36 -0.43
CA THR A 114 3.57 -17.27 0.04
C THR A 114 2.98 -17.64 1.40
N GLN A 115 3.01 -16.69 2.34
CA GLN A 115 2.43 -16.79 3.66
C GLN A 115 1.29 -15.79 3.84
N THR A 116 0.35 -16.10 4.72
CA THR A 116 -0.65 -15.12 5.17
C THR A 116 -0.07 -14.28 6.29
N ILE A 117 -0.44 -13.00 6.31
CA ILE A 117 -0.11 -12.07 7.39
C ILE A 117 -1.38 -11.39 7.90
N SER A 118 -1.36 -11.06 9.19
CA SER A 118 -2.41 -10.26 9.83
C SER A 118 -1.77 -9.23 10.75
N SER A 119 -2.37 -8.06 10.84
CA SER A 119 -1.96 -6.99 11.75
C SER A 119 -3.18 -6.26 12.30
N ASN A 120 -3.13 -5.81 13.51
CA ASN A 120 -4.09 -4.87 14.09
C ASN A 120 -3.67 -3.41 13.87
N ASN A 121 -2.56 -3.18 13.17
CA ASN A 121 -2.02 -1.88 12.85
C ASN A 121 -1.81 -1.75 11.33
N PHE A 122 -2.46 -0.75 10.72
CA PHE A 122 -2.34 -0.51 9.27
C PHE A 122 -0.97 0.08 8.87
N ASP A 123 -0.24 0.60 9.82
CA ASP A 123 1.02 1.31 9.60
C ASP A 123 2.25 0.47 9.96
N LYS A 124 2.04 -0.79 10.40
CA LYS A 124 3.11 -1.71 10.81
C LYS A 124 2.71 -3.18 10.62
N ILE A 125 3.63 -4.00 10.16
CA ILE A 125 3.49 -5.47 10.14
C ILE A 125 4.69 -6.13 10.79
N THR A 126 4.51 -7.37 11.23
CA THR A 126 5.59 -8.22 11.71
C THR A 126 5.67 -9.46 10.84
N VAL A 127 6.82 -9.75 10.27
CA VAL A 127 7.08 -10.92 9.43
C VAL A 127 8.31 -11.65 9.95
N ASN A 128 8.17 -12.90 10.31
CA ASN A 128 9.26 -13.72 10.87
C ASN A 128 10.01 -13.03 12.03
N GLY A 129 9.27 -12.30 12.89
CA GLY A 129 9.84 -11.57 14.03
C GLY A 129 10.45 -10.21 13.67
N ILE A 130 10.44 -9.81 12.40
CA ILE A 130 10.93 -8.51 11.95
C ILE A 130 9.74 -7.54 11.86
N ASP A 131 9.88 -6.42 12.53
CA ASP A 131 8.91 -5.33 12.53
C ASP A 131 9.15 -4.38 11.35
N ILE A 132 8.19 -4.27 10.46
CA ILE A 132 8.28 -3.47 9.25
C ILE A 132 7.34 -2.27 9.36
N THR A 133 7.88 -1.07 9.33
CA THR A 133 7.13 0.18 9.34
C THR A 133 6.60 0.49 7.94
N LEU A 134 5.28 0.67 7.81
CA LEU A 134 4.62 0.94 6.54
C LEU A 134 4.26 2.42 6.35
N LYS A 135 4.33 3.22 7.42
CA LYS A 135 4.06 4.65 7.37
C LYS A 135 4.92 5.38 8.38
N ARG A 136 5.45 6.52 8.01
CA ARG A 136 6.05 7.51 8.92
C ARG A 136 5.11 8.67 9.12
N GLU A 137 5.02 9.16 10.35
CA GLU A 137 4.29 10.38 10.66
C GLU A 137 4.85 11.57 9.87
N GLY A 138 3.97 12.44 9.40
CA GLY A 138 4.33 13.63 8.62
C GLY A 138 4.76 13.37 7.17
N ILE A 139 4.86 12.12 6.75
CA ILE A 139 5.19 11.77 5.35
C ILE A 139 3.93 11.27 4.66
N SER A 140 3.58 11.95 3.58
CA SER A 140 2.50 11.56 2.68
C SER A 140 3.00 11.62 1.25
N ALA A 141 3.07 10.46 0.60
CA ALA A 141 3.44 10.36 -0.80
C ALA A 141 2.24 9.91 -1.64
N GLY A 142 2.15 10.40 -2.87
CA GLY A 142 1.08 10.04 -3.80
C GLY A 142 1.19 8.59 -4.25
N THR A 143 2.38 8.13 -4.62
CA THR A 143 2.64 6.79 -5.18
C THR A 143 3.32 5.89 -4.17
N PHE A 144 4.62 6.07 -3.97
CA PHE A 144 5.42 5.28 -3.04
C PHE A 144 6.09 6.16 -1.99
N THR A 145 6.21 5.61 -0.79
CA THR A 145 7.04 6.15 0.29
C THR A 145 8.22 5.21 0.49
N ARG A 146 9.43 5.77 0.51
CA ARG A 146 10.64 5.03 0.86
C ARG A 146 11.03 5.39 2.28
N ILE A 147 11.15 4.38 3.13
CA ILE A 147 11.55 4.50 4.53
C ILE A 147 12.88 3.78 4.68
N THR A 148 13.97 4.52 4.88
CA THR A 148 15.31 3.95 5.05
C THR A 148 15.81 4.22 6.45
N GLN A 149 16.27 3.19 7.14
CA GLN A 149 16.88 3.26 8.47
C GLN A 149 18.10 2.33 8.49
N ARG A 150 19.31 2.89 8.59
CA ARG A 150 20.54 2.13 8.49
C ARG A 150 20.56 1.26 7.23
N ASP A 151 20.59 -0.06 7.42
CA ASP A 151 20.68 -1.07 6.36
C ASP A 151 19.28 -1.54 5.87
N GLU A 152 18.21 -1.08 6.53
CA GLU A 152 16.83 -1.42 6.22
C GLU A 152 16.23 -0.43 5.24
N THR A 153 15.48 -0.93 4.27
CA THR A 153 14.68 -0.11 3.37
C THR A 153 13.30 -0.74 3.17
N THR A 154 12.27 0.03 3.50
CA THR A 154 10.88 -0.27 3.13
C THR A 154 10.45 0.64 2.00
N VAL A 155 9.90 0.07 0.93
CA VAL A 155 9.19 0.81 -0.11
C VAL A 155 7.74 0.40 -0.04
N VAL A 156 6.86 1.33 0.22
CA VAL A 156 5.44 1.05 0.45
C VAL A 156 4.56 2.00 -0.33
N SER A 157 3.41 1.52 -0.81
CA SER A 157 2.40 2.35 -1.46
C SER A 157 1.97 3.50 -0.54
N GLY A 158 1.93 4.71 -1.10
CA GLY A 158 1.50 5.91 -0.39
C GLY A 158 -0.03 6.02 -0.29
N ASN A 159 -0.55 7.25 -0.41
CA ASN A 159 -2.00 7.55 -0.28
C ASN A 159 -2.83 7.17 -1.51
N TYR A 160 -2.22 6.56 -2.51
CA TYR A 160 -2.88 6.13 -3.73
C TYR A 160 -4.02 5.14 -3.47
N LEU A 161 -3.86 4.23 -2.50
CA LEU A 161 -4.85 3.25 -2.06
C LEU A 161 -5.38 3.63 -0.67
N SER A 162 -6.68 3.38 -0.46
CA SER A 162 -7.38 3.75 0.78
C SER A 162 -7.53 2.59 1.75
N TYR A 163 -7.65 1.37 1.22
CA TYR A 163 -8.01 0.18 2.00
C TYR A 163 -6.87 -0.82 2.13
N MET A 164 -5.82 -0.66 1.36
CA MET A 164 -4.67 -1.57 1.41
C MET A 164 -3.34 -0.83 1.27
N ARG A 165 -2.29 -1.52 1.67
CA ARG A 165 -0.89 -1.17 1.38
C ARG A 165 -0.20 -2.37 0.78
N PHE A 166 0.77 -2.12 -0.08
CA PHE A 166 1.68 -3.14 -0.58
C PHE A 166 3.08 -2.55 -0.68
N GLY A 167 4.07 -3.41 -0.74
CA GLY A 167 5.43 -2.91 -0.77
C GLY A 167 6.47 -4.01 -0.70
N SER A 168 7.69 -3.57 -0.44
CA SER A 168 8.86 -4.40 -0.21
C SER A 168 9.61 -3.96 1.04
N TYR A 169 10.32 -4.87 1.63
CA TYR A 169 11.27 -4.65 2.72
C TYR A 169 12.57 -5.36 2.40
N THR A 170 13.68 -4.70 2.63
CA THR A 170 15.02 -5.26 2.52
C THR A 170 15.87 -4.80 3.70
N ASP A 171 16.70 -5.70 4.20
CA ASP A 171 17.73 -5.38 5.18
C ASP A 171 19.01 -6.09 4.75
N VAL A 172 20.04 -5.32 4.41
CA VAL A 172 21.28 -5.84 3.84
C VAL A 172 22.30 -6.27 4.90
N ASN A 173 22.00 -6.07 6.18
CA ASN A 173 22.90 -6.40 7.27
C ASN A 173 22.13 -6.71 8.57
N HIS A 174 21.10 -7.54 8.45
CA HIS A 174 20.19 -7.82 9.56
C HIS A 174 20.93 -8.33 10.80
N ASN A 175 20.85 -7.56 11.90
CA ASN A 175 21.51 -7.87 13.16
C ASN A 175 23.03 -8.14 13.05
N ASN A 176 23.71 -7.50 12.10
CA ASN A 176 25.12 -7.75 11.77
C ASN A 176 25.39 -9.22 11.36
N ASN A 177 24.39 -9.90 10.82
CA ASN A 177 24.52 -11.27 10.32
C ASN A 177 24.64 -11.25 8.78
N PRO A 178 25.83 -11.41 8.20
CA PRO A 178 26.01 -11.37 6.76
C PRO A 178 25.37 -12.56 6.01
N ASN A 179 24.94 -13.57 6.75
CA ASN A 179 24.31 -14.77 6.19
C ASN A 179 22.75 -14.70 6.18
N PHE A 180 22.18 -13.59 6.65
CA PHE A 180 20.72 -13.43 6.67
C PHE A 180 20.35 -12.00 6.30
N ASN A 181 19.97 -11.81 5.04
CA ASN A 181 19.59 -10.55 4.46
C ASN A 181 18.14 -10.64 3.96
N PRO A 182 17.14 -10.34 4.80
CA PRO A 182 15.75 -10.50 4.44
C PRO A 182 15.34 -9.54 3.29
N ALA A 183 14.58 -10.09 2.36
CA ALA A 183 14.01 -9.36 1.23
C ALA A 183 12.57 -9.83 1.04
N TYR A 184 11.59 -9.05 1.52
CA TYR A 184 10.18 -9.42 1.55
C TYR A 184 9.36 -8.57 0.60
N VAL A 185 8.32 -9.14 0.03
CA VAL A 185 7.23 -8.40 -0.63
C VAL A 185 5.91 -8.74 0.04
N PHE A 186 5.05 -7.75 0.19
CA PHE A 186 3.81 -7.89 0.94
C PHE A 186 2.66 -7.09 0.35
N ALA A 187 1.44 -7.51 0.65
CA ALA A 187 0.20 -6.78 0.43
C ALA A 187 -0.76 -7.08 1.58
N LEU A 188 -1.31 -6.07 2.24
CA LEU A 188 -2.27 -6.24 3.33
C LEU A 188 -3.25 -5.06 3.37
N GLY A 189 -4.39 -5.27 4.03
CA GLY A 189 -5.40 -4.22 4.16
C GLY A 189 -6.68 -4.68 4.83
N SER A 190 -7.67 -3.79 4.81
CA SER A 190 -9.03 -4.09 5.23
C SER A 190 -9.70 -4.95 4.16
N VAL A 191 -9.67 -6.26 4.36
CA VAL A 191 -10.18 -7.24 3.38
C VAL A 191 -11.68 -7.05 3.18
N THR A 192 -12.13 -7.11 1.93
CA THR A 192 -13.56 -7.09 1.60
C THR A 192 -14.27 -8.27 2.30
N PRO A 193 -15.29 -8.04 3.13
CA PRO A 193 -16.07 -9.14 3.69
C PRO A 193 -16.62 -10.04 2.57
N GLN A 194 -16.62 -11.34 2.79
CA GLN A 194 -17.08 -12.29 1.76
C GLN A 194 -18.52 -12.04 1.31
N ALA A 195 -19.38 -11.57 2.21
CA ALA A 195 -20.76 -11.20 1.91
C ALA A 195 -20.86 -9.99 0.97
N ASP A 196 -19.86 -9.09 1.00
CA ASP A 196 -19.83 -7.87 0.21
C ASP A 196 -19.11 -8.05 -1.14
N MET A 197 -18.57 -9.22 -1.40
CA MET A 197 -17.96 -9.52 -2.70
C MET A 197 -18.98 -9.50 -3.82
N PRO A 198 -18.69 -8.85 -4.97
CA PRO A 198 -19.54 -8.90 -6.13
C PRO A 198 -19.71 -10.34 -6.61
N LYS A 199 -20.95 -10.73 -6.91
CA LYS A 199 -21.29 -12.09 -7.38
C LYS A 199 -21.31 -12.20 -8.90
N SER A 200 -21.32 -11.06 -9.60
CA SER A 200 -21.38 -10.98 -11.07
C SER A 200 -20.81 -9.64 -11.55
N GLY A 201 -20.67 -9.52 -12.87
CA GLY A 201 -20.16 -8.30 -13.51
C GLY A 201 -18.65 -8.34 -13.67
N LYS A 202 -18.14 -7.32 -14.35
CA LYS A 202 -16.71 -7.14 -14.66
C LYS A 202 -16.22 -5.82 -14.12
N ALA A 203 -14.94 -5.78 -13.76
CA ALA A 203 -14.27 -4.56 -13.34
C ALA A 203 -12.83 -4.55 -13.84
N THR A 204 -12.34 -3.36 -14.17
CA THR A 204 -10.92 -3.11 -14.46
C THR A 204 -10.31 -2.36 -13.29
N TYR A 205 -9.14 -2.81 -12.86
CA TYR A 205 -8.37 -2.18 -11.80
C TYR A 205 -7.05 -1.71 -12.40
N ALA A 206 -6.68 -0.48 -12.09
CA ALA A 206 -5.40 0.11 -12.49
C ALA A 206 -4.61 0.53 -11.25
N GLY A 207 -3.30 0.32 -11.28
CA GLY A 207 -2.49 0.57 -10.12
C GLY A 207 -1.00 0.54 -10.32
N LEU A 208 -0.33 0.31 -9.22
CA LEU A 208 1.12 0.33 -9.12
C LEU A 208 1.65 -1.05 -8.73
N ALA A 209 2.93 -1.24 -8.97
CA ALA A 209 3.65 -2.46 -8.62
C ALA A 209 5.09 -2.17 -8.24
N LEU A 210 5.68 -3.11 -7.51
CA LEU A 210 7.10 -3.17 -7.19
C LEU A 210 7.61 -4.55 -7.56
N ALA A 211 8.77 -4.65 -8.14
CA ALA A 211 9.43 -5.93 -8.37
C ALA A 211 10.95 -5.82 -8.38
N SER A 212 11.59 -6.92 -8.04
CA SER A 212 13.04 -7.11 -8.09
C SER A 212 13.37 -8.51 -8.60
N PRO A 213 14.48 -8.71 -9.32
CA PRO A 213 15.05 -10.04 -9.45
C PRO A 213 15.28 -10.65 -8.07
N ILE A 214 15.02 -11.95 -7.93
CA ILE A 214 15.33 -12.65 -6.67
C ILE A 214 16.83 -12.57 -6.42
N GLY A 215 17.21 -12.18 -5.21
CA GLY A 215 18.60 -11.86 -4.87
C GLY A 215 18.96 -10.38 -5.02
N GLY A 216 18.04 -9.56 -5.55
CA GLY A 216 18.23 -8.11 -5.61
C GLY A 216 17.79 -7.41 -4.32
N SER A 217 18.54 -6.38 -3.94
CA SER A 217 18.21 -5.49 -2.82
C SER A 217 17.42 -4.24 -3.25
N VAL A 218 17.28 -4.03 -4.55
CA VAL A 218 16.60 -2.86 -5.12
C VAL A 218 15.35 -3.28 -5.85
N TYR A 219 14.22 -2.69 -5.44
CA TYR A 219 12.93 -2.87 -6.10
C TYR A 219 12.67 -1.72 -7.06
N GLU A 220 12.31 -2.07 -8.29
CA GLU A 220 11.88 -1.14 -9.31
C GLU A 220 10.37 -0.90 -9.20
N GLU A 221 9.96 0.35 -9.43
CA GLU A 221 8.57 0.77 -9.43
C GLU A 221 7.96 0.63 -10.81
N GLY A 222 6.66 0.37 -10.84
CA GLY A 222 5.93 0.15 -12.07
C GLY A 222 4.43 0.26 -11.91
N THR A 223 3.72 -0.25 -12.90
CA THR A 223 2.26 -0.22 -12.98
C THR A 223 1.65 -1.61 -13.00
N SER A 224 0.39 -1.71 -12.65
CA SER A 224 -0.39 -2.92 -12.73
C SER A 224 -1.78 -2.65 -13.32
N THR A 225 -2.30 -3.62 -14.08
CA THR A 225 -3.66 -3.55 -14.63
C THR A 225 -4.28 -4.92 -14.57
N PHE A 226 -5.53 -5.00 -14.09
CA PHE A 226 -6.26 -6.26 -13.96
C PHE A 226 -7.69 -6.14 -14.47
N ASN A 227 -8.13 -7.15 -15.18
CA ASN A 227 -9.52 -7.36 -15.57
C ASN A 227 -10.08 -8.51 -14.74
N VAL A 228 -11.13 -8.22 -13.97
CA VAL A 228 -11.77 -9.16 -13.07
C VAL A 228 -13.17 -9.45 -13.59
N ASP A 229 -13.51 -10.73 -13.73
CA ASP A 229 -14.84 -11.22 -14.01
C ASP A 229 -15.35 -11.98 -12.78
N PHE A 230 -16.22 -11.33 -12.01
CA PHE A 230 -16.77 -11.90 -10.78
C PHE A 230 -17.75 -13.05 -11.05
N GLY A 231 -18.41 -13.05 -12.20
CA GLY A 231 -19.33 -14.13 -12.59
C GLY A 231 -18.61 -15.43 -12.89
N THR A 232 -17.52 -15.36 -13.66
CA THR A 232 -16.68 -16.52 -13.99
C THR A 232 -15.58 -16.77 -12.98
N LYS A 233 -15.44 -15.90 -11.96
CA LYS A 233 -14.42 -15.97 -10.91
C LYS A 233 -12.99 -16.01 -11.46
N LYS A 234 -12.70 -15.15 -12.43
CA LYS A 234 -11.41 -15.06 -13.09
C LYS A 234 -10.81 -13.66 -12.97
N LEU A 235 -9.51 -13.63 -12.78
CA LEU A 235 -8.69 -12.43 -12.82
C LEU A 235 -7.58 -12.63 -13.84
N ASN A 236 -7.41 -11.66 -14.73
CA ASN A 236 -6.30 -11.61 -15.67
C ASN A 236 -5.71 -10.20 -15.66
N GLY A 237 -4.41 -10.11 -15.69
CA GLY A 237 -3.76 -8.79 -15.66
C GLY A 237 -2.29 -8.88 -15.98
N SER A 238 -1.63 -7.75 -15.83
CA SER A 238 -0.20 -7.63 -16.02
C SER A 238 0.42 -6.63 -15.06
N VAL A 239 1.67 -6.86 -14.76
CA VAL A 239 2.55 -5.97 -14.03
C VAL A 239 3.68 -5.56 -14.96
N SER A 240 3.93 -4.25 -15.08
CA SER A 240 4.99 -3.68 -15.91
C SER A 240 5.92 -2.87 -15.01
N VAL A 241 7.17 -3.31 -14.88
CA VAL A 241 8.15 -2.73 -13.95
C VAL A 241 9.43 -2.40 -14.70
N GLY A 242 9.90 -1.15 -14.56
CA GLY A 242 11.12 -0.69 -15.18
C GLY A 242 11.15 -0.92 -16.69
N ARG A 243 12.28 -1.44 -17.19
CA ARG A 243 12.52 -1.76 -18.61
C ARG A 243 12.20 -3.22 -19.00
N TRP A 244 11.61 -3.99 -18.09
CA TRP A 244 11.36 -5.41 -18.32
C TRP A 244 10.06 -5.64 -19.07
N ASN A 245 9.94 -6.80 -19.71
CA ASN A 245 8.68 -7.20 -20.33
C ASN A 245 7.58 -7.28 -19.27
N PRO A 246 6.35 -6.88 -19.61
CA PRO A 246 5.23 -7.03 -18.69
C PRO A 246 5.04 -8.48 -18.26
N VAL A 247 4.90 -8.69 -16.96
CA VAL A 247 4.59 -9.99 -16.36
C VAL A 247 3.09 -10.20 -16.40
N SER A 248 2.63 -11.21 -17.12
CA SER A 248 1.21 -11.58 -17.14
C SER A 248 0.85 -12.39 -15.90
N LEU A 249 -0.28 -12.06 -15.30
CA LEU A 249 -0.80 -12.71 -14.10
C LEU A 249 -2.23 -13.20 -14.37
N THR A 250 -2.51 -14.45 -14.03
CA THR A 250 -3.85 -15.03 -14.07
C THR A 250 -4.16 -15.70 -12.74
N ALA A 251 -5.41 -15.58 -12.29
CA ALA A 251 -5.83 -16.19 -11.05
C ALA A 251 -7.30 -16.60 -11.07
N LYS A 252 -7.65 -17.55 -10.23
CA LYS A 252 -9.04 -17.88 -9.85
C LYS A 252 -9.39 -17.12 -8.59
N ILE A 253 -10.63 -16.66 -8.53
CA ILE A 253 -11.19 -16.00 -7.36
C ILE A 253 -11.89 -17.04 -6.49
N ASP A 254 -11.56 -17.04 -5.22
CA ASP A 254 -12.22 -17.85 -4.19
C ASP A 254 -12.57 -16.96 -3.00
N GLY A 255 -13.87 -16.72 -2.84
CA GLY A 255 -14.33 -15.74 -1.86
C GLY A 255 -13.78 -14.34 -2.12
N ASN A 256 -13.04 -13.80 -1.16
CA ASN A 256 -12.40 -12.49 -1.21
C ASN A 256 -10.90 -12.54 -1.52
N GLN A 257 -10.41 -13.67 -1.97
CA GLN A 257 -9.02 -13.90 -2.34
C GLN A 257 -8.89 -14.45 -3.76
N PHE A 258 -7.70 -14.39 -4.32
CA PHE A 258 -7.38 -14.95 -5.60
C PHE A 258 -6.00 -15.57 -5.59
N SER A 259 -5.83 -16.63 -6.37
CA SER A 259 -4.53 -17.28 -6.58
C SER A 259 -4.47 -17.94 -7.93
N GLY A 260 -3.28 -18.04 -8.50
CA GLY A 260 -3.08 -18.69 -9.77
C GLY A 260 -1.62 -18.87 -10.15
N THR A 261 -1.41 -19.68 -11.17
CA THR A 261 -0.12 -19.88 -11.82
C THR A 261 -0.27 -19.57 -13.29
N PHE A 262 0.54 -18.67 -13.80
CA PHE A 262 0.60 -18.37 -15.24
C PHE A 262 1.62 -19.26 -15.93
N ALA A 263 1.59 -19.30 -17.28
CA ALA A 263 2.65 -19.90 -18.09
C ALA A 263 4.02 -19.46 -17.57
N GLU A 264 5.05 -20.29 -17.70
CA GLU A 264 6.40 -20.02 -17.20
C GLU A 264 6.56 -20.12 -15.67
N GLY A 265 5.52 -20.58 -14.95
CA GLY A 265 5.62 -20.85 -13.52
C GLY A 265 5.49 -19.62 -12.63
N ILE A 266 5.02 -18.49 -13.14
CA ILE A 266 4.74 -17.29 -12.34
C ILE A 266 3.52 -17.55 -11.47
N GLN A 267 3.69 -17.46 -10.15
CA GLN A 267 2.63 -17.61 -9.16
C GLN A 267 2.18 -16.25 -8.66
N THR A 268 0.89 -16.10 -8.45
CA THR A 268 0.32 -14.91 -7.80
C THR A 268 -0.70 -15.30 -6.75
N THR A 269 -0.72 -14.54 -5.67
CA THR A 269 -1.70 -14.67 -4.59
C THR A 269 -2.05 -13.29 -4.06
N GLY A 270 -3.33 -13.05 -3.81
CA GLY A 270 -3.78 -11.75 -3.31
C GLY A 270 -5.21 -11.77 -2.78
N ARG A 271 -5.69 -10.58 -2.43
CA ARG A 271 -7.02 -10.37 -1.85
C ARG A 271 -7.69 -9.14 -2.44
N PHE A 272 -9.00 -9.07 -2.24
CA PHE A 272 -9.80 -7.87 -2.47
C PHE A 272 -9.96 -7.10 -1.17
N TYR A 273 -9.90 -5.77 -1.28
CA TYR A 273 -9.89 -4.85 -0.14
C TYR A 273 -10.96 -3.76 -0.28
N GLY A 274 -11.42 -3.26 0.87
CA GLY A 274 -12.44 -2.23 0.93
C GLY A 274 -13.84 -2.70 0.52
N PRO A 275 -14.84 -1.81 0.54
CA PRO A 275 -16.22 -2.15 0.25
C PRO A 275 -16.39 -2.59 -1.21
N LYS A 276 -17.16 -3.67 -1.43
CA LYS A 276 -17.49 -4.18 -2.77
C LYS A 276 -16.26 -4.43 -3.67
N ALA A 277 -15.16 -4.88 -3.08
CA ALA A 277 -13.88 -5.07 -3.78
C ALA A 277 -13.40 -3.79 -4.48
N ALA A 278 -13.33 -2.68 -3.73
CA ALA A 278 -12.89 -1.38 -4.26
C ALA A 278 -11.45 -1.43 -4.75
N GLU A 279 -10.62 -2.20 -4.06
CA GLU A 279 -9.19 -2.38 -4.36
C GLU A 279 -8.85 -3.87 -4.41
N LEU A 280 -7.76 -4.19 -5.07
CA LEU A 280 -7.14 -5.50 -5.04
C LEU A 280 -5.63 -5.35 -4.92
N GLY A 281 -4.99 -6.35 -4.33
CA GLY A 281 -3.54 -6.40 -4.26
C GLY A 281 -3.04 -7.76 -3.85
N GLY A 282 -1.77 -7.98 -4.11
CA GLY A 282 -1.15 -9.26 -3.88
C GLY A 282 0.34 -9.25 -4.14
N VAL A 283 0.87 -10.44 -4.16
CA VAL A 283 2.28 -10.72 -4.43
C VAL A 283 2.41 -11.70 -5.59
N PHE A 284 3.57 -11.70 -6.23
CA PHE A 284 3.90 -12.67 -7.25
C PHE A 284 5.37 -13.06 -7.19
N ASN A 285 5.67 -14.25 -7.65
CA ASN A 285 7.03 -14.73 -7.87
C ASN A 285 7.06 -15.72 -9.04
N GLY A 286 8.20 -15.84 -9.68
CA GLY A 286 8.38 -16.79 -10.78
C GLY A 286 9.49 -16.38 -11.74
N GLU A 287 9.63 -17.13 -12.81
CA GLU A 287 10.60 -16.85 -13.85
C GLU A 287 9.97 -15.97 -14.93
N VAL A 288 10.66 -14.91 -15.29
CA VAL A 288 10.27 -14.00 -16.37
C VAL A 288 11.32 -14.04 -17.46
N PRO A 289 10.95 -14.24 -18.72
CA PRO A 289 11.89 -14.17 -19.83
C PRO A 289 12.58 -12.80 -19.88
N SER A 290 13.88 -12.81 -20.00
CA SER A 290 14.64 -11.59 -20.26
C SER A 290 14.53 -11.20 -21.73
N ASN A 291 14.66 -9.90 -22.02
CA ASN A 291 14.82 -9.40 -23.38
C ASN A 291 16.12 -9.90 -24.06
N ASN A 292 17.05 -10.47 -23.28
CA ASN A 292 18.24 -11.12 -23.80
C ASN A 292 17.97 -12.61 -23.98
N ALA A 293 18.02 -13.08 -25.21
CA ALA A 293 17.73 -14.45 -25.58
C ALA A 293 18.42 -15.47 -24.66
N GLY A 294 17.64 -16.32 -24.02
CA GLY A 294 18.11 -17.48 -23.26
C GLY A 294 18.41 -17.28 -21.78
N VAL A 295 18.12 -16.12 -21.20
CA VAL A 295 18.26 -15.88 -19.77
C VAL A 295 16.90 -15.61 -19.14
N ASN A 296 16.47 -16.46 -18.22
CA ASN A 296 15.29 -16.23 -17.40
C ASN A 296 15.72 -15.68 -16.05
N PHE A 297 15.08 -14.62 -15.61
CA PHE A 297 15.26 -14.10 -14.26
C PHE A 297 14.09 -14.53 -13.37
N LYS A 298 14.41 -14.96 -12.17
CA LYS A 298 13.38 -15.15 -11.15
C LYS A 298 13.05 -13.81 -10.53
N TRP A 299 11.78 -13.50 -10.48
CA TRP A 299 11.25 -12.25 -9.96
C TRP A 299 10.37 -12.47 -8.75
N ILE A 300 10.39 -11.47 -7.87
CA ILE A 300 9.50 -11.35 -6.73
C ILE A 300 8.94 -9.93 -6.74
N GLY A 301 7.64 -9.80 -6.48
CA GLY A 301 7.02 -8.50 -6.48
C GLY A 301 5.69 -8.43 -5.76
N SER A 302 5.22 -7.22 -5.57
CA SER A 302 3.92 -6.90 -5.01
C SER A 302 3.20 -5.86 -5.85
N PHE A 303 1.89 -5.82 -5.76
CA PHE A 303 1.05 -4.90 -6.50
C PHE A 303 -0.20 -4.52 -5.73
N GLY A 304 -0.76 -3.36 -6.08
CA GLY A 304 -2.05 -2.91 -5.61
C GLY A 304 -2.71 -2.01 -6.64
N ALA A 305 -4.02 -2.18 -6.83
CA ALA A 305 -4.79 -1.49 -7.85
C ALA A 305 -6.20 -1.18 -7.35
N LYS A 306 -6.83 -0.14 -7.92
CA LYS A 306 -8.21 0.26 -7.63
C LYS A 306 -9.04 0.36 -8.91
N LYS A 307 -10.37 0.26 -8.73
CA LYS A 307 -11.34 0.44 -9.83
C LYS A 307 -11.31 1.85 -10.41
#